data_4399f4374d6ff1e6f6784e7dd0f80872
#
_entry.id   4399f4374d6ff1e6f6784e7dd0f80872
#
_cell.length_a   1.000
_cell.length_b   1.000
_cell.length_c   1.000
_cell.angle_alpha   90.00
_cell.angle_beta   90.00
_cell.angle_gamma   90.00
#
_symmetry.space_group_name_H-M   'P 1'
#
loop_
_entity.id
_entity.type
_entity.pdbx_description
1 polymer ?
#
loop_
_entity_poly.entity_id
_entity_poly.type
_entity_poly.pdbx_seq_one_letter_code
_entity_poly.pdbx_strand_id
1 'polypeptide(L)'
;MDPFKKIELGNTGVTVPRLGIGTAPLSGATLGDGLYGGTAHDEAVRVLDRAQELGISYVDTAPLYGTGRAEARVGHSSYSSTDRDSFVISTKIGRVLDPVSDRVMAPDDPDGIGELVAVNSWTRDNVLRSLEDSLKRLNTERIDIVYVHDPDVETYGKEQALNEAFPTLIELKEQKVIKAIGCGMNEWQMPLEFIQRFDLDIILLAGRYTLLDHSGLSRFLPECVKRNVKIAVGGPYNSGILARDLSKPVTFDYEPAPENLVTQARELTKICLDHQVDLKAVALQFVLAHPAIATTIPGAQSIAELEENIKMVQQNIPATLWDNMRDADLIPQNAPTPS
;
A
#
# COMPACT_ATOMS: atom_id res chain seq x y z
N MET A 1 9.03 9.30 -15.31
CA MET A 1 8.24 8.07 -15.65
C MET A 1 6.78 8.42 -15.90
N ASP A 2 6.00 7.54 -16.55
CA ASP A 2 4.54 7.73 -16.70
C ASP A 2 3.80 7.08 -15.50
N PRO A 3 3.15 7.86 -14.61
CA PRO A 3 2.44 7.35 -13.45
C PRO A 3 1.19 6.52 -13.80
N PHE A 4 0.63 6.72 -14.99
CA PHE A 4 -0.61 6.09 -15.44
C PHE A 4 -0.38 4.85 -16.32
N LYS A 5 0.88 4.54 -16.67
CA LYS A 5 1.21 3.32 -17.42
C LYS A 5 0.71 2.09 -16.66
N LYS A 6 -0.16 1.31 -17.30
CA LYS A 6 -0.75 0.11 -16.69
C LYS A 6 0.19 -1.09 -16.79
N ILE A 7 0.25 -1.86 -15.71
CA ILE A 7 1.02 -3.12 -15.58
C ILE A 7 0.02 -4.22 -15.20
N GLU A 8 0.07 -5.32 -15.92
CA GLU A 8 -0.76 -6.50 -15.64
C GLU A 8 -0.21 -7.29 -14.45
N LEU A 9 -1.11 -7.79 -13.60
CA LEU A 9 -0.80 -8.62 -12.43
C LEU A 9 -0.87 -10.10 -12.81
N GLY A 10 0.28 -10.77 -12.83
CA GLY A 10 0.32 -12.17 -13.21
C GLY A 10 -0.35 -12.43 -14.56
N ASN A 11 -1.30 -13.36 -14.57
CA ASN A 11 -2.14 -13.70 -15.73
C ASN A 11 -3.64 -13.47 -15.43
N THR A 12 -3.96 -12.47 -14.60
CA THR A 12 -5.31 -12.26 -14.07
C THR A 12 -6.19 -11.39 -14.95
N GLY A 13 -5.61 -10.67 -15.93
CA GLY A 13 -6.28 -9.60 -16.66
C GLY A 13 -6.47 -8.31 -15.86
N VAL A 14 -6.09 -8.30 -14.57
CA VAL A 14 -6.12 -7.07 -13.76
C VAL A 14 -4.89 -6.23 -14.09
N THR A 15 -5.10 -4.95 -14.41
CA THR A 15 -4.02 -4.00 -14.66
C THR A 15 -4.08 -2.85 -13.67
N VAL A 16 -2.93 -2.49 -13.08
CA VAL A 16 -2.80 -1.35 -12.17
C VAL A 16 -1.87 -0.28 -12.76
N PRO A 17 -2.09 1.02 -12.49
CA PRO A 17 -1.17 2.07 -12.90
C PRO A 17 0.12 1.99 -12.09
N ARG A 18 1.19 2.62 -12.56
CA ARG A 18 2.46 2.74 -11.81
C ARG A 18 2.30 3.48 -10.49
N LEU A 19 1.35 4.40 -10.40
CA LEU A 19 1.00 5.14 -9.19
C LEU A 19 -0.47 4.88 -8.85
N GLY A 20 -0.71 4.23 -7.73
CA GLY A 20 -2.00 4.10 -7.07
C GLY A 20 -2.10 5.00 -5.84
N ILE A 21 -3.17 4.86 -5.07
CA ILE A 21 -3.37 5.55 -3.80
C ILE A 21 -3.63 4.56 -2.67
N GLY A 22 -2.87 4.70 -1.55
CA GLY A 22 -3.12 3.99 -0.29
C GLY A 22 -3.97 4.83 0.66
N THR A 23 -4.98 4.23 1.26
CA THR A 23 -5.99 4.96 2.05
C THR A 23 -5.74 4.95 3.56
N ALA A 24 -4.67 4.33 4.06
CA ALA A 24 -4.36 4.33 5.48
C ALA A 24 -4.34 5.75 6.10
N PRO A 25 -3.71 6.77 5.47
CA PRO A 25 -3.74 8.14 5.98
C PRO A 25 -5.12 8.82 5.90
N LEU A 26 -6.01 8.31 5.06
CA LEU A 26 -7.37 8.82 4.89
C LEU A 26 -8.37 8.20 5.86
N SER A 27 -7.93 7.38 6.80
CA SER A 27 -8.81 6.64 7.72
C SER A 27 -9.41 7.48 8.86
N GLY A 28 -8.93 8.71 9.08
CA GLY A 28 -9.37 9.56 10.19
C GLY A 28 -8.90 9.08 11.56
N ALA A 29 -8.26 7.92 11.65
CA ALA A 29 -7.67 7.42 12.88
C ALA A 29 -6.19 7.79 12.93
N THR A 30 -5.71 8.14 14.10
CA THR A 30 -4.29 8.20 14.38
C THR A 30 -3.79 6.78 14.62
N LEU A 31 -3.07 6.20 13.66
CA LEU A 31 -2.32 4.99 13.87
C LEU A 31 -0.97 5.38 14.47
N GLY A 32 -0.66 4.87 15.66
CA GLY A 32 0.57 5.22 16.38
C GLY A 32 0.73 6.74 16.49
N ASP A 33 1.15 7.28 17.54
CA ASP A 33 1.44 8.68 17.88
C ASP A 33 1.17 9.81 16.82
N GLY A 34 0.09 9.68 16.03
CA GLY A 34 -0.31 10.65 15.02
C GLY A 34 0.41 10.56 13.68
N LEU A 35 1.04 9.44 13.35
CA LEU A 35 1.76 9.23 12.08
C LEU A 35 0.85 9.44 10.86
N TYR A 36 -0.38 8.96 10.95
CA TYR A 36 -1.44 9.25 10.00
C TYR A 36 -2.41 10.23 10.66
N GLY A 37 -2.15 11.53 10.51
CA GLY A 37 -2.98 12.58 11.07
C GLY A 37 -4.44 12.40 10.64
N GLY A 38 -5.37 12.59 11.58
CA GLY A 38 -6.78 12.35 11.39
C GLY A 38 -7.43 13.18 10.28
N THR A 39 -7.30 12.75 9.04
CA THR A 39 -7.97 13.40 7.90
C THR A 39 -9.48 13.33 8.12
N ALA A 40 -10.16 14.48 8.03
CA ALA A 40 -11.61 14.55 8.15
C ALA A 40 -12.30 13.79 7.00
N HIS A 41 -13.52 13.31 7.23
CA HIS A 41 -14.31 12.55 6.25
C HIS A 41 -14.37 13.27 4.88
N ASP A 42 -14.86 14.52 4.87
CA ASP A 42 -15.06 15.27 3.64
C ASP A 42 -13.75 15.54 2.88
N GLU A 43 -12.65 15.75 3.60
CA GLU A 43 -11.34 15.91 2.98
C GLU A 43 -10.86 14.61 2.36
N ALA A 44 -11.02 13.49 3.05
CA ALA A 44 -10.65 12.18 2.54
C ALA A 44 -11.44 11.82 1.26
N VAL A 45 -12.75 12.06 1.23
CA VAL A 45 -13.59 11.86 0.04
C VAL A 45 -13.13 12.76 -1.09
N ARG A 46 -12.85 14.06 -0.84
CA ARG A 46 -12.33 14.97 -1.87
C ARG A 46 -10.98 14.52 -2.45
N VAL A 47 -10.08 14.00 -1.61
CA VAL A 47 -8.79 13.46 -2.09
C VAL A 47 -9.01 12.25 -2.99
N LEU A 48 -9.93 11.35 -2.63
CA LEU A 48 -10.26 10.17 -3.43
C LEU A 48 -10.94 10.55 -4.75
N ASP A 49 -11.88 11.47 -4.74
CA ASP A 49 -12.53 11.99 -5.95
C ASP A 49 -11.50 12.63 -6.88
N ARG A 50 -10.61 13.44 -6.32
CA ARG A 50 -9.53 14.06 -7.09
C ARG A 50 -8.55 13.04 -7.67
N ALA A 51 -8.25 11.97 -6.94
CA ALA A 51 -7.40 10.88 -7.43
C ALA A 51 -8.02 10.22 -8.68
N GLN A 52 -9.30 9.95 -8.63
CA GLN A 52 -10.04 9.37 -9.75
C GLN A 52 -10.08 10.33 -10.95
N GLU A 53 -10.38 11.63 -10.74
CA GLU A 53 -10.35 12.66 -11.80
C GLU A 53 -8.99 12.78 -12.48
N LEU A 54 -7.89 12.64 -11.74
CA LEU A 54 -6.52 12.68 -12.24
C LEU A 54 -6.09 11.40 -12.97
N GLY A 55 -6.94 10.35 -12.97
CA GLY A 55 -6.67 9.08 -13.66
C GLY A 55 -5.95 8.03 -12.82
N ILE A 56 -5.88 8.20 -11.48
CA ILE A 56 -5.41 7.15 -10.59
C ILE A 56 -6.48 6.06 -10.53
N SER A 57 -6.25 4.96 -11.22
CA SER A 57 -7.21 3.87 -11.39
C SER A 57 -6.98 2.70 -10.44
N TYR A 58 -6.18 2.86 -9.40
CA TYR A 58 -5.96 1.84 -8.37
C TYR A 58 -6.01 2.47 -6.98
N VAL A 59 -6.93 1.96 -6.15
CA VAL A 59 -7.08 2.33 -4.74
C VAL A 59 -6.89 1.10 -3.85
N ASP A 60 -6.03 1.22 -2.84
CA ASP A 60 -5.80 0.19 -1.81
C ASP A 60 -6.35 0.64 -0.46
N THR A 61 -7.08 -0.26 0.17
CA THR A 61 -7.66 -0.05 1.50
C THR A 61 -7.56 -1.32 2.37
N ALA A 62 -8.09 -1.27 3.59
CA ALA A 62 -8.19 -2.41 4.50
C ALA A 62 -9.24 -2.20 5.60
N PRO A 63 -9.85 -3.28 6.14
CA PRO A 63 -10.68 -3.21 7.34
C PRO A 63 -9.94 -2.60 8.54
N LEU A 64 -8.63 -2.88 8.69
CA LEU A 64 -7.81 -2.33 9.78
C LEU A 64 -7.73 -0.79 9.75
N TYR A 65 -7.77 -0.16 8.56
CA TYR A 65 -7.54 1.26 8.42
C TYR A 65 -8.70 2.09 8.99
N GLY A 66 -8.47 2.64 10.19
CA GLY A 66 -9.49 3.33 10.95
C GLY A 66 -10.67 2.45 11.34
N THR A 67 -10.45 1.12 11.51
CA THR A 67 -11.50 0.14 11.81
C THR A 67 -12.71 0.25 10.87
N GLY A 68 -12.42 0.20 9.54
CA GLY A 68 -13.40 0.24 8.46
C GLY A 68 -13.66 1.63 7.87
N ARG A 69 -13.21 2.72 8.51
CA ARG A 69 -13.47 4.10 8.00
C ARG A 69 -12.86 4.35 6.64
N ALA A 70 -11.63 3.85 6.38
CA ALA A 70 -11.02 4.03 5.07
C ALA A 70 -11.83 3.37 3.96
N GLU A 71 -12.37 2.16 4.19
CA GLU A 71 -13.25 1.49 3.22
C GLU A 71 -14.56 2.25 3.02
N ALA A 72 -15.20 2.74 4.09
CA ALA A 72 -16.41 3.54 4.00
C ALA A 72 -16.19 4.84 3.19
N ARG A 73 -15.06 5.51 3.36
CA ARG A 73 -14.68 6.71 2.60
C ARG A 73 -14.45 6.43 1.12
N VAL A 74 -13.85 5.29 0.77
CA VAL A 74 -13.81 4.82 -0.62
C VAL A 74 -15.22 4.58 -1.13
N GLY A 75 -16.08 3.95 -0.33
CA GLY A 75 -17.49 3.71 -0.65
C GLY A 75 -18.33 4.98 -0.83
N HIS A 76 -17.94 6.09 -0.21
CA HIS A 76 -18.60 7.41 -0.34
C HIS A 76 -18.00 8.27 -1.47
N SER A 77 -16.88 7.87 -2.05
CA SER A 77 -16.20 8.57 -3.13
C SER A 77 -16.70 8.15 -4.51
N SER A 78 -16.21 8.84 -5.54
CA SER A 78 -16.49 8.54 -6.95
C SER A 78 -16.06 7.14 -7.40
N TYR A 79 -15.17 6.47 -6.67
CA TYR A 79 -14.81 5.07 -6.92
C TYR A 79 -15.97 4.08 -6.76
N SER A 80 -17.01 4.42 -6.01
CA SER A 80 -18.22 3.58 -5.90
C SER A 80 -19.28 3.91 -6.94
N SER A 81 -19.30 5.14 -7.47
CA SER A 81 -20.40 5.69 -8.29
C SER A 81 -20.11 5.77 -9.79
N THR A 82 -18.85 5.60 -10.22
CA THR A 82 -18.44 5.62 -11.63
C THR A 82 -18.40 4.21 -12.22
N ASP A 83 -18.10 4.12 -13.53
CA ASP A 83 -17.93 2.83 -14.20
C ASP A 83 -16.92 1.95 -13.47
N ARG A 84 -17.41 0.90 -12.82
CA ARG A 84 -16.62 -0.01 -11.96
C ARG A 84 -15.54 -0.75 -12.74
N ASP A 85 -15.59 -0.80 -14.07
CA ASP A 85 -14.56 -1.43 -14.91
C ASP A 85 -13.37 -0.50 -15.19
N SER A 86 -13.50 0.79 -14.89
CA SER A 86 -12.45 1.79 -15.13
C SER A 86 -11.33 1.78 -14.10
N PHE A 87 -11.52 1.14 -12.93
CA PHE A 87 -10.56 1.14 -11.84
C PHE A 87 -10.50 -0.18 -11.07
N VAL A 88 -9.47 -0.33 -10.24
CA VAL A 88 -9.17 -1.51 -9.42
C VAL A 88 -9.28 -1.12 -7.94
N ILE A 89 -10.03 -1.91 -7.17
CA ILE A 89 -10.07 -1.81 -5.71
C ILE A 89 -9.39 -3.04 -5.13
N SER A 90 -8.45 -2.81 -4.22
CA SER A 90 -7.95 -3.84 -3.32
C SER A 90 -8.38 -3.60 -1.88
N THR A 91 -8.67 -4.68 -1.17
CA THR A 91 -8.81 -4.69 0.28
C THR A 91 -8.12 -5.91 0.88
N LYS A 92 -8.24 -6.09 2.19
CA LYS A 92 -7.48 -7.12 2.91
C LYS A 92 -8.40 -7.94 3.80
N ILE A 93 -7.97 -9.16 4.11
CA ILE A 93 -8.60 -10.04 5.11
C ILE A 93 -7.61 -10.34 6.25
N GLY A 94 -8.11 -10.85 7.36
CA GLY A 94 -7.33 -11.12 8.56
C GLY A 94 -7.71 -10.22 9.74
N ARG A 95 -8.61 -9.27 9.50
CA ARG A 95 -9.25 -8.44 10.52
C ARG A 95 -10.76 -8.50 10.32
N VAL A 96 -11.47 -9.03 11.32
CA VAL A 96 -12.93 -8.96 11.39
C VAL A 96 -13.28 -7.79 12.28
N LEU A 97 -14.27 -7.00 11.90
CA LEU A 97 -14.69 -5.85 12.67
C LEU A 97 -15.99 -6.16 13.41
N ASP A 98 -15.94 -6.11 14.72
CA ASP A 98 -17.08 -6.33 15.60
C ASP A 98 -17.56 -5.00 16.20
N PRO A 99 -18.88 -4.78 16.32
CA PRO A 99 -19.41 -3.60 17.00
C PRO A 99 -18.94 -3.53 18.45
N VAL A 100 -18.53 -2.33 18.90
CA VAL A 100 -18.21 -2.08 20.30
C VAL A 100 -19.53 -1.88 21.07
N SER A 101 -20.08 -2.98 21.60
CA SER A 101 -21.33 -3.01 22.38
C SER A 101 -22.57 -2.41 21.68
N ASP A 102 -23.75 -2.45 22.32
CA ASP A 102 -25.04 -1.95 21.83
C ASP A 102 -25.13 -0.40 21.67
N ARG A 103 -23.98 0.27 21.48
CA ARG A 103 -23.97 1.70 21.19
C ARG A 103 -24.56 1.94 19.80
N VAL A 104 -25.72 2.58 19.81
CA VAL A 104 -26.35 3.19 18.63
C VAL A 104 -25.30 4.07 17.94
N MET A 105 -25.23 4.00 16.60
CA MET A 105 -24.39 4.91 15.78
C MET A 105 -24.53 6.34 16.33
N ALA A 106 -23.40 7.01 16.52
CA ALA A 106 -23.43 8.41 16.90
C ALA A 106 -24.25 9.17 15.84
N PRO A 107 -25.17 10.07 16.22
CA PRO A 107 -25.97 10.84 15.25
C PRO A 107 -25.12 11.59 14.21
N ASP A 108 -23.85 11.85 14.55
CA ASP A 108 -22.90 12.63 13.77
C ASP A 108 -21.73 11.77 13.21
N ASP A 109 -21.91 10.45 13.04
CA ASP A 109 -20.88 9.62 12.38
C ASP A 109 -20.93 9.80 10.86
N PRO A 110 -20.03 10.60 10.25
CA PRO A 110 -20.05 10.86 8.81
C PRO A 110 -19.65 9.64 7.99
N ASP A 111 -18.93 8.68 8.59
CA ASP A 111 -18.52 7.44 7.94
C ASP A 111 -19.65 6.39 7.94
N GLY A 112 -20.65 6.54 8.82
CA GLY A 112 -21.88 5.73 8.86
C GLY A 112 -21.69 4.27 9.30
N ILE A 113 -20.58 3.96 9.97
CA ILE A 113 -20.22 2.58 10.36
C ILE A 113 -20.23 2.32 11.87
N GLY A 114 -20.37 3.36 12.69
CA GLY A 114 -20.33 3.26 14.15
C GLY A 114 -18.92 2.97 14.71
N GLU A 115 -18.88 2.61 16.00
CA GLU A 115 -17.63 2.20 16.65
C GLU A 115 -17.41 0.69 16.48
N LEU A 116 -16.30 0.33 15.86
CA LEU A 116 -15.90 -1.06 15.60
C LEU A 116 -14.57 -1.36 16.28
N VAL A 117 -14.37 -2.64 16.63
CA VAL A 117 -13.09 -3.17 17.12
C VAL A 117 -12.60 -4.25 16.16
N ALA A 118 -11.30 -4.23 15.86
CA ALA A 118 -10.69 -5.24 14.99
C ALA A 118 -10.30 -6.49 15.80
N VAL A 119 -10.71 -7.65 15.30
CA VAL A 119 -10.32 -8.97 15.82
C VAL A 119 -9.47 -9.68 14.79
N ASN A 120 -8.27 -10.15 15.20
CA ASN A 120 -7.36 -10.87 14.32
C ASN A 120 -7.86 -12.30 14.06
N SER A 121 -8.11 -12.65 12.80
CA SER A 121 -8.50 -14.00 12.42
C SER A 121 -8.37 -14.22 10.92
N TRP A 122 -7.78 -15.35 10.53
CA TRP A 122 -7.60 -15.78 9.14
C TRP A 122 -8.33 -17.10 8.86
N THR A 123 -9.29 -17.50 9.72
CA THR A 123 -10.13 -18.67 9.49
C THR A 123 -11.05 -18.45 8.29
N ARG A 124 -11.47 -19.56 7.64
CA ARG A 124 -12.36 -19.53 6.47
C ARG A 124 -13.60 -18.65 6.69
N ASP A 125 -14.33 -18.90 7.79
CA ASP A 125 -15.58 -18.19 8.07
C ASP A 125 -15.36 -16.68 8.24
N ASN A 126 -14.26 -16.29 8.90
CA ASN A 126 -13.92 -14.90 9.11
C ASN A 126 -13.36 -14.22 7.85
N VAL A 127 -12.71 -14.97 6.96
CA VAL A 127 -12.35 -14.48 5.61
C VAL A 127 -13.60 -14.10 4.82
N LEU A 128 -14.58 -15.00 4.76
CA LEU A 128 -15.84 -14.75 4.04
C LEU A 128 -16.63 -13.58 4.64
N ARG A 129 -16.77 -13.56 5.97
CA ARG A 129 -17.43 -12.45 6.69
C ARG A 129 -16.72 -11.13 6.44
N SER A 130 -15.39 -11.09 6.54
CA SER A 130 -14.60 -9.87 6.32
C SER A 130 -14.82 -9.31 4.92
N LEU A 131 -14.87 -10.17 3.88
CA LEU A 131 -15.14 -9.75 2.50
C LEU A 131 -16.56 -9.21 2.30
N GLU A 132 -17.57 -9.87 2.87
CA GLU A 132 -18.96 -9.39 2.82
C GLU A 132 -19.11 -8.03 3.48
N ASP A 133 -18.49 -7.84 4.63
CA ASP A 133 -18.53 -6.57 5.36
C ASP A 133 -17.72 -5.47 4.65
N SER A 134 -16.60 -5.82 3.99
CA SER A 134 -15.85 -4.90 3.13
C SER A 134 -16.66 -4.45 1.91
N LEU A 135 -17.38 -5.35 1.24
CA LEU A 135 -18.27 -5.00 0.12
C LEU A 135 -19.34 -3.98 0.52
N LYS A 136 -19.92 -4.14 1.73
CA LYS A 136 -20.91 -3.19 2.28
C LYS A 136 -20.29 -1.81 2.52
N ARG A 137 -19.11 -1.76 3.21
CA ARG A 137 -18.42 -0.50 3.49
C ARG A 137 -17.94 0.21 2.24
N LEU A 138 -17.40 -0.55 1.27
CA LEU A 138 -16.96 -0.06 -0.03
C LEU A 138 -18.11 0.32 -0.97
N ASN A 139 -19.36 0.00 -0.60
CA ASN A 139 -20.55 0.24 -1.42
C ASN A 139 -20.36 -0.26 -2.86
N THR A 140 -19.88 -1.50 -3.01
CA THR A 140 -19.59 -2.14 -4.31
C THR A 140 -19.94 -3.62 -4.27
N GLU A 141 -20.28 -4.19 -5.42
CA GLU A 141 -20.57 -5.62 -5.56
C GLU A 141 -19.29 -6.44 -5.87
N ARG A 142 -18.13 -5.79 -6.05
CA ARG A 142 -16.90 -6.44 -6.53
C ARG A 142 -15.64 -5.84 -5.91
N ILE A 143 -14.76 -6.73 -5.46
CA ILE A 143 -13.36 -6.43 -5.09
C ILE A 143 -12.47 -7.13 -6.12
N ASP A 144 -11.44 -6.42 -6.63
CA ASP A 144 -10.57 -6.98 -7.66
C ASP A 144 -9.39 -7.75 -7.07
N ILE A 145 -8.78 -7.22 -6.01
CA ILE A 145 -7.60 -7.79 -5.36
C ILE A 145 -7.86 -7.97 -3.87
N VAL A 146 -7.55 -9.14 -3.33
CA VAL A 146 -7.65 -9.43 -1.89
C VAL A 146 -6.30 -9.86 -1.34
N TYR A 147 -5.85 -9.19 -0.28
CA TYR A 147 -4.62 -9.53 0.42
C TYR A 147 -4.89 -10.20 1.77
N VAL A 148 -4.13 -11.25 2.09
CA VAL A 148 -3.97 -11.75 3.46
C VAL A 148 -3.11 -10.73 4.20
N HIS A 149 -3.63 -10.12 5.28
CA HIS A 149 -3.04 -8.96 5.96
C HIS A 149 -2.33 -9.37 7.23
N ASP A 150 -1.03 -9.11 7.31
CA ASP A 150 -0.17 -9.22 8.49
C ASP A 150 -0.48 -10.46 9.38
N PRO A 151 -0.37 -11.70 8.86
CA PRO A 151 -0.60 -12.89 9.68
C PRO A 151 0.53 -13.14 10.70
N ASP A 152 1.60 -12.36 10.65
CA ASP A 152 2.73 -12.37 11.59
C ASP A 152 2.43 -11.70 12.94
N VAL A 153 1.35 -10.91 13.04
CA VAL A 153 0.97 -10.23 14.28
C VAL A 153 0.44 -11.19 15.37
N GLU A 154 0.09 -12.42 14.98
CA GLU A 154 -0.37 -13.46 15.88
C GLU A 154 0.42 -14.74 15.68
N THR A 155 0.69 -15.46 16.77
CA THR A 155 1.47 -16.71 16.71
C THR A 155 0.80 -17.80 15.87
N TYR A 156 -0.53 -17.81 15.77
CA TYR A 156 -1.34 -18.72 14.97
C TYR A 156 -1.67 -18.19 13.57
N GLY A 157 -1.41 -16.92 13.30
CA GLY A 157 -1.87 -16.27 12.08
C GLY A 157 -1.26 -16.87 10.81
N LYS A 158 0.03 -17.19 10.83
CA LYS A 158 0.69 -17.87 9.70
C LYS A 158 0.05 -19.22 9.39
N GLU A 159 -0.25 -20.03 10.41
CA GLU A 159 -0.86 -21.35 10.23
C GLU A 159 -2.27 -21.24 9.67
N GLN A 160 -3.08 -20.31 10.20
CA GLN A 160 -4.41 -20.04 9.65
C GLN A 160 -4.33 -19.49 8.22
N ALA A 161 -3.37 -18.61 7.93
CA ALA A 161 -3.18 -18.10 6.56
C ALA A 161 -2.90 -19.26 5.58
N LEU A 162 -1.99 -20.16 5.92
CA LEU A 162 -1.61 -21.29 5.08
C LEU A 162 -2.72 -22.31 4.89
N ASN A 163 -3.46 -22.64 5.96
CA ASN A 163 -4.41 -23.76 5.97
C ASN A 163 -5.86 -23.34 5.64
N GLU A 164 -6.20 -22.07 5.82
CA GLU A 164 -7.57 -21.58 5.65
C GLU A 164 -7.66 -20.38 4.74
N ALA A 165 -6.96 -19.25 5.01
CA ALA A 165 -7.16 -18.02 4.25
C ALA A 165 -6.76 -18.14 2.78
N PHE A 166 -5.54 -18.59 2.46
CA PHE A 166 -5.13 -18.78 1.07
C PHE A 166 -5.98 -19.80 0.31
N PRO A 167 -6.29 -21.00 0.86
CA PRO A 167 -7.22 -21.91 0.23
C PRO A 167 -8.58 -21.28 -0.07
N THR A 168 -9.14 -20.50 0.87
CA THR A 168 -10.41 -19.79 0.67
C THR A 168 -10.32 -18.76 -0.45
N LEU A 169 -9.26 -17.94 -0.47
CA LEU A 169 -9.07 -16.93 -1.52
C LEU A 169 -8.84 -17.57 -2.89
N ILE A 170 -8.14 -18.69 -2.97
CA ILE A 170 -7.95 -19.47 -4.21
C ILE A 170 -9.30 -19.96 -4.73
N GLU A 171 -10.14 -20.52 -3.87
CA GLU A 171 -11.49 -20.96 -4.22
C GLU A 171 -12.33 -19.79 -4.76
N LEU A 172 -12.31 -18.64 -4.09
CA LEU A 172 -13.06 -17.45 -4.54
C LEU A 172 -12.53 -16.91 -5.89
N LYS A 173 -11.23 -17.00 -6.13
CA LYS A 173 -10.62 -16.64 -7.42
C LYS A 173 -11.05 -17.60 -8.54
N GLU A 174 -11.05 -18.90 -8.29
CA GLU A 174 -11.54 -19.92 -9.23
C GLU A 174 -13.03 -19.73 -9.57
N GLN A 175 -13.83 -19.34 -8.59
CA GLN A 175 -15.24 -18.98 -8.76
C GLN A 175 -15.46 -17.60 -9.42
N LYS A 176 -14.37 -16.84 -9.68
CA LYS A 176 -14.40 -15.49 -10.26
C LYS A 176 -15.11 -14.44 -9.39
N VAL A 177 -15.20 -14.68 -8.09
CA VAL A 177 -15.70 -13.70 -7.11
C VAL A 177 -14.67 -12.56 -6.91
N ILE A 178 -13.38 -12.93 -6.90
CA ILE A 178 -12.24 -12.00 -6.89
C ILE A 178 -11.32 -12.33 -8.07
N LYS A 179 -10.48 -11.37 -8.49
CA LYS A 179 -9.64 -11.53 -9.68
C LYS A 179 -8.19 -11.85 -9.37
N ALA A 180 -7.63 -11.28 -8.32
CA ALA A 180 -6.23 -11.45 -7.92
C ALA A 180 -6.11 -11.60 -6.40
N ILE A 181 -5.11 -12.38 -5.98
CA ILE A 181 -4.86 -12.68 -4.57
C ILE A 181 -3.38 -12.48 -4.22
N GLY A 182 -3.15 -12.16 -2.95
CA GLY A 182 -1.80 -12.01 -2.43
C GLY A 182 -1.74 -11.86 -0.92
N CYS A 183 -0.65 -11.29 -0.41
CA CYS A 183 -0.56 -10.85 1.00
C CYS A 183 -0.02 -9.42 1.10
N GLY A 184 -0.36 -8.73 2.18
CA GLY A 184 0.15 -7.40 2.51
C GLY A 184 0.89 -7.46 3.84
N MET A 185 2.20 -7.11 3.84
CA MET A 185 3.06 -7.27 5.02
C MET A 185 4.16 -6.22 5.06
N ASN A 186 4.67 -5.97 6.29
CA ASN A 186 5.81 -5.09 6.57
C ASN A 186 7.14 -5.87 6.66
N GLU A 187 7.18 -7.09 6.13
CA GLU A 187 8.37 -7.93 6.04
C GLU A 187 8.29 -8.78 4.75
N TRP A 188 9.39 -9.38 4.30
CA TRP A 188 9.43 -10.12 3.02
C TRP A 188 9.66 -11.63 3.19
N GLN A 189 10.05 -12.09 4.36
CA GLN A 189 10.44 -13.49 4.59
C GLN A 189 9.22 -14.41 4.51
N MET A 190 8.13 -14.06 5.18
CA MET A 190 6.88 -14.83 5.13
C MET A 190 6.19 -14.74 3.76
N PRO A 191 6.10 -13.58 3.10
CA PRO A 191 5.69 -13.49 1.69
C PRO A 191 6.51 -14.38 0.75
N LEU A 192 7.83 -14.49 0.95
CA LEU A 192 8.67 -15.41 0.17
C LEU A 192 8.22 -16.87 0.34
N GLU A 193 7.91 -17.29 1.56
CA GLU A 193 7.37 -18.63 1.81
C GLU A 193 5.99 -18.81 1.14
N PHE A 194 5.14 -17.80 1.21
CA PHE A 194 3.80 -17.88 0.63
C PHE A 194 3.82 -18.02 -0.89
N ILE A 195 4.64 -17.23 -1.60
CA ILE A 195 4.78 -17.37 -3.06
C ILE A 195 5.43 -18.68 -3.49
N GLN A 196 6.16 -19.35 -2.61
CA GLN A 196 6.71 -20.69 -2.88
C GLN A 196 5.67 -21.79 -2.74
N ARG A 197 4.60 -21.57 -1.95
CA ARG A 197 3.55 -22.55 -1.66
C ARG A 197 2.28 -22.35 -2.49
N PHE A 198 1.98 -21.10 -2.86
CA PHE A 198 0.76 -20.73 -3.56
C PHE A 198 1.08 -19.92 -4.82
N ASP A 199 0.19 -20.03 -5.81
CA ASP A 199 0.22 -19.22 -7.03
C ASP A 199 -0.44 -17.86 -6.76
N LEU A 200 0.33 -16.96 -6.14
CA LEU A 200 -0.10 -15.61 -5.81
C LEU A 200 0.19 -14.66 -6.98
N ASP A 201 -0.65 -13.63 -7.13
CA ASP A 201 -0.57 -12.68 -8.25
C ASP A 201 0.23 -11.43 -7.89
N ILE A 202 0.07 -10.97 -6.63
CA ILE A 202 0.63 -9.70 -6.18
C ILE A 202 0.93 -9.74 -4.68
N ILE A 203 2.02 -9.08 -4.27
CA ILE A 203 2.34 -8.85 -2.86
C ILE A 203 2.33 -7.34 -2.61
N LEU A 204 1.65 -6.89 -1.56
CA LEU A 204 1.80 -5.55 -1.03
C LEU A 204 2.93 -5.57 0.01
N LEU A 205 4.08 -5.02 -0.38
CA LEU A 205 5.28 -4.94 0.45
C LEU A 205 5.44 -3.53 0.99
N ALA A 206 5.31 -3.35 2.30
CA ALA A 206 5.41 -2.04 2.92
C ALA A 206 6.81 -1.79 3.49
N GLY A 207 7.48 -0.74 3.00
CA GLY A 207 8.71 -0.21 3.55
C GLY A 207 9.96 -1.10 3.42
N ARG A 208 9.94 -2.24 2.70
CA ARG A 208 11.05 -3.21 2.61
C ARG A 208 11.73 -3.28 1.23
N TYR A 209 11.37 -2.37 0.34
CA TYR A 209 12.14 -2.02 -0.85
C TYR A 209 11.96 -0.53 -1.15
N THR A 210 12.84 0.28 -0.60
CA THR A 210 12.84 1.74 -0.65
C THR A 210 14.28 2.25 -0.77
N LEU A 211 14.49 3.57 -0.76
CA LEU A 211 15.86 4.13 -0.70
C LEU A 211 16.60 3.84 0.61
N LEU A 212 15.90 3.49 1.71
CA LEU A 212 16.50 3.22 3.02
C LEU A 212 16.50 1.73 3.40
N ASP A 213 15.71 0.91 2.73
CA ASP A 213 15.65 -0.53 2.99
C ASP A 213 15.68 -1.30 1.67
N HIS A 214 16.73 -2.11 1.48
CA HIS A 214 16.94 -2.95 0.30
C HIS A 214 16.91 -4.44 0.66
N SER A 215 16.41 -4.80 1.83
CA SER A 215 16.50 -6.16 2.40
C SER A 215 15.85 -7.23 1.53
N GLY A 216 14.80 -6.88 0.79
CA GLY A 216 14.13 -7.79 -0.15
C GLY A 216 14.85 -7.99 -1.49
N LEU A 217 15.82 -7.14 -1.85
CA LEU A 217 16.40 -7.07 -3.19
C LEU A 217 17.09 -8.37 -3.64
N SER A 218 17.85 -9.02 -2.76
CA SER A 218 18.72 -10.13 -3.16
C SER A 218 18.03 -11.49 -3.20
N ARG A 219 16.92 -11.69 -2.50
CA ARG A 219 16.24 -12.97 -2.36
C ARG A 219 14.78 -12.95 -2.79
N PHE A 220 14.01 -12.00 -2.28
CA PHE A 220 12.57 -11.96 -2.47
C PHE A 220 12.19 -11.44 -3.87
N LEU A 221 12.70 -10.27 -4.26
CA LEU A 221 12.32 -9.68 -5.56
C LEU A 221 12.72 -10.53 -6.78
N PRO A 222 13.91 -11.20 -6.83
CA PRO A 222 14.23 -12.13 -7.90
C PRO A 222 13.28 -13.32 -8.00
N GLU A 223 12.82 -13.86 -6.85
CA GLU A 223 11.85 -14.97 -6.84
C GLU A 223 10.46 -14.49 -7.31
N CYS A 224 10.06 -13.26 -6.98
CA CYS A 224 8.85 -12.64 -7.52
C CYS A 224 8.92 -12.52 -9.06
N VAL A 225 10.04 -12.02 -9.60
CA VAL A 225 10.22 -11.94 -11.07
C VAL A 225 10.11 -13.32 -11.71
N LYS A 226 10.80 -14.32 -11.16
CA LYS A 226 10.81 -15.70 -11.68
C LYS A 226 9.41 -16.32 -11.71
N ARG A 227 8.57 -16.02 -10.71
CA ARG A 227 7.21 -16.55 -10.58
C ARG A 227 6.14 -15.67 -11.22
N ASN A 228 6.52 -14.57 -11.83
CA ASN A 228 5.61 -13.53 -12.35
C ASN A 228 4.66 -12.94 -11.28
N VAL A 229 5.07 -12.97 -10.01
CA VAL A 229 4.37 -12.29 -8.91
C VAL A 229 4.73 -10.81 -8.94
N LYS A 230 3.75 -9.93 -8.93
CA LYS A 230 3.98 -8.47 -8.94
C LYS A 230 4.01 -7.92 -7.52
N ILE A 231 4.62 -6.75 -7.36
CA ILE A 231 4.69 -6.06 -6.07
C ILE A 231 3.97 -4.71 -6.17
N ALA A 232 3.11 -4.44 -5.21
CA ALA A 232 2.66 -3.09 -4.86
C ALA A 232 3.52 -2.61 -3.67
N VAL A 233 4.23 -1.49 -3.83
CA VAL A 233 5.04 -0.94 -2.74
C VAL A 233 4.18 0.03 -1.93
N GLY A 234 3.91 -0.35 -0.67
CA GLY A 234 3.37 0.53 0.35
C GLY A 234 4.48 1.26 1.10
N GLY A 235 4.18 2.44 1.65
CA GLY A 235 5.14 3.20 2.44
C GLY A 235 6.46 3.55 1.72
N PRO A 236 6.46 4.00 0.45
CA PRO A 236 7.69 4.27 -0.31
C PRO A 236 8.55 5.37 0.31
N TYR A 237 7.98 6.17 1.20
CA TYR A 237 8.65 7.23 1.95
C TYR A 237 9.10 6.82 3.36
N ASN A 238 9.02 5.52 3.73
CA ASN A 238 9.41 4.98 5.04
C ASN A 238 8.88 5.83 6.21
N SER A 239 7.57 5.77 6.45
CA SER A 239 6.89 6.54 7.50
C SER A 239 7.09 8.06 7.39
N GLY A 240 7.49 8.54 6.20
CA GLY A 240 7.64 9.95 5.87
C GLY A 240 9.07 10.51 6.00
N ILE A 241 10.06 9.75 6.48
CA ILE A 241 11.45 10.24 6.59
C ILE A 241 12.02 10.73 5.24
N LEU A 242 11.63 10.12 4.12
CA LEU A 242 12.04 10.51 2.77
C LEU A 242 11.20 11.65 2.16
N ALA A 243 10.21 12.18 2.90
CA ALA A 243 9.30 13.21 2.40
C ALA A 243 9.19 14.44 3.31
N ARG A 244 9.81 14.41 4.50
CA ARG A 244 9.68 15.46 5.52
C ARG A 244 10.98 16.22 5.75
N ASP A 245 10.85 17.37 6.40
CA ASP A 245 11.97 18.18 6.87
C ASP A 245 12.76 17.45 7.98
N LEU A 246 13.98 17.01 7.66
CA LEU A 246 14.88 16.28 8.56
C LEU A 246 15.49 17.13 9.69
N SER A 247 15.15 18.42 9.79
CA SER A 247 15.47 19.26 10.96
C SER A 247 14.48 19.02 12.12
N LYS A 248 13.36 18.34 11.87
CA LYS A 248 12.32 17.98 12.83
C LYS A 248 12.39 16.48 13.15
N PRO A 249 11.81 16.03 14.27
CA PRO A 249 11.63 14.61 14.54
C PRO A 249 10.93 13.90 13.38
N VAL A 250 11.49 12.78 12.94
CA VAL A 250 10.94 11.94 11.87
C VAL A 250 10.79 10.50 12.35
N THR A 251 9.96 9.74 11.67
CA THR A 251 9.63 8.36 12.01
C THR A 251 10.10 7.39 10.91
N PHE A 252 10.45 6.17 11.32
CA PHE A 252 10.73 5.02 10.47
C PHE A 252 10.05 3.80 11.11
N ASP A 253 9.38 2.96 10.31
CA ASP A 253 8.61 1.81 10.83
C ASP A 253 7.65 2.17 11.96
N TYR A 254 6.98 3.34 11.85
CA TYR A 254 6.00 3.89 12.81
C TYR A 254 6.59 4.29 14.18
N GLU A 255 7.90 4.21 14.35
CA GLU A 255 8.64 4.57 15.55
C GLU A 255 9.57 5.76 15.28
N PRO A 256 10.12 6.44 16.31
CA PRO A 256 11.15 7.44 16.11
C PRO A 256 12.32 6.89 15.29
N ALA A 257 12.69 7.58 14.23
CA ALA A 257 13.72 7.10 13.31
C ALA A 257 15.10 6.98 14.00
N PRO A 258 15.81 5.83 13.85
CA PRO A 258 17.18 5.67 14.32
C PRO A 258 18.13 6.70 13.67
N GLU A 259 19.09 7.23 14.42
CA GLU A 259 20.00 8.31 13.96
C GLU A 259 20.81 7.92 12.70
N ASN A 260 21.17 6.66 12.56
CA ASN A 260 21.86 6.18 11.35
C ASN A 260 21.00 6.33 10.09
N LEU A 261 19.67 6.08 10.17
CA LEU A 261 18.77 6.26 9.05
C LEU A 261 18.49 7.73 8.77
N VAL A 262 18.43 8.57 9.83
CA VAL A 262 18.33 10.03 9.65
C VAL A 262 19.56 10.57 8.94
N THR A 263 20.77 10.08 9.31
CA THR A 263 22.01 10.44 8.65
C THR A 263 22.00 10.02 7.18
N GLN A 264 21.64 8.78 6.88
CA GLN A 264 21.52 8.28 5.51
C GLN A 264 20.50 9.12 4.69
N ALA A 265 19.36 9.46 5.27
CA ALA A 265 18.37 10.31 4.61
C ALA A 265 18.90 11.73 4.32
N ARG A 266 19.73 12.29 5.22
CA ARG A 266 20.43 13.58 4.99
C ARG A 266 21.43 13.49 3.84
N GLU A 267 22.21 12.40 3.76
CA GLU A 267 23.16 12.17 2.66
C GLU A 267 22.43 12.03 1.32
N LEU A 268 21.33 11.26 1.26
CA LEU A 268 20.45 11.17 0.09
C LEU A 268 19.93 12.56 -0.31
N THR A 269 19.44 13.34 0.67
CA THR A 269 18.95 14.71 0.44
C THR A 269 20.05 15.61 -0.16
N LYS A 270 21.28 15.51 0.34
CA LYS A 270 22.40 16.31 -0.18
C LYS A 270 22.66 16.01 -1.67
N ILE A 271 22.75 14.73 -2.04
CA ILE A 271 22.94 14.33 -3.45
C ILE A 271 21.79 14.85 -4.31
N CYS A 272 20.54 14.74 -3.83
CA CYS A 272 19.39 15.25 -4.54
C CYS A 272 19.47 16.76 -4.78
N LEU A 273 19.88 17.54 -3.77
CA LEU A 273 20.06 19.00 -3.87
C LEU A 273 21.16 19.37 -4.87
N ASP A 274 22.29 18.67 -4.87
CA ASP A 274 23.39 18.89 -5.82
C ASP A 274 22.94 18.68 -7.29
N HIS A 275 21.96 17.82 -7.51
CA HIS A 275 21.35 17.56 -8.81
C HIS A 275 20.06 18.35 -9.09
N GLN A 276 19.60 19.18 -8.15
CA GLN A 276 18.32 19.94 -8.24
C GLN A 276 17.08 19.03 -8.43
N VAL A 277 17.09 17.87 -7.78
CA VAL A 277 16.02 16.87 -7.82
C VAL A 277 15.38 16.75 -6.43
N ASP A 278 14.07 16.55 -6.39
CA ASP A 278 13.38 16.30 -5.11
C ASP A 278 13.63 14.87 -4.63
N LEU A 279 13.95 14.68 -3.34
CA LEU A 279 14.14 13.36 -2.74
C LEU A 279 12.90 12.48 -2.87
N LYS A 280 11.70 13.07 -2.80
CA LYS A 280 10.44 12.33 -3.00
C LYS A 280 10.36 11.71 -4.39
N ALA A 281 10.82 12.42 -5.42
CA ALA A 281 10.87 11.90 -6.78
C ALA A 281 11.82 10.71 -6.89
N VAL A 282 12.99 10.82 -6.28
CA VAL A 282 14.00 9.75 -6.25
C VAL A 282 13.45 8.54 -5.51
N ALA A 283 12.78 8.72 -4.36
CA ALA A 283 12.18 7.65 -3.59
C ALA A 283 11.11 6.87 -4.39
N LEU A 284 10.17 7.56 -5.05
CA LEU A 284 9.14 6.91 -5.85
C LEU A 284 9.73 6.20 -7.08
N GLN A 285 10.64 6.86 -7.80
CA GLN A 285 11.17 6.31 -9.05
C GLN A 285 12.16 5.18 -8.82
N PHE A 286 12.89 5.17 -7.70
CA PHE A 286 13.74 4.05 -7.29
C PHE A 286 12.94 2.75 -7.18
N VAL A 287 11.87 2.74 -6.40
CA VAL A 287 11.04 1.54 -6.22
C VAL A 287 10.41 1.11 -7.54
N LEU A 288 9.94 2.06 -8.34
CA LEU A 288 9.31 1.80 -9.63
C LEU A 288 10.29 1.28 -10.70
N ALA A 289 11.59 1.41 -10.54
CA ALA A 289 12.57 0.92 -11.51
C ALA A 289 12.73 -0.61 -11.50
N HIS A 290 12.38 -1.29 -10.40
CA HIS A 290 12.56 -2.73 -10.31
C HIS A 290 11.47 -3.48 -11.10
N PRO A 291 11.82 -4.52 -11.91
CA PRO A 291 10.89 -5.22 -12.80
C PRO A 291 9.76 -6.00 -12.08
N ALA A 292 9.95 -6.38 -10.81
CA ALA A 292 8.89 -6.98 -10.00
C ALA A 292 7.81 -5.96 -9.61
N ILE A 293 8.15 -4.66 -9.54
CA ILE A 293 7.24 -3.63 -9.02
C ILE A 293 6.24 -3.22 -10.11
N ALA A 294 4.96 -3.51 -9.87
CA ALA A 294 3.88 -3.06 -10.74
C ALA A 294 3.48 -1.62 -10.42
N THR A 295 3.37 -1.30 -9.14
CA THR A 295 2.83 -0.04 -8.67
C THR A 295 3.43 0.38 -7.33
N THR A 296 3.40 1.66 -7.03
CA THR A 296 3.57 2.18 -5.67
C THR A 296 2.30 2.90 -5.24
N ILE A 297 1.95 2.79 -3.96
CA ILE A 297 0.72 3.32 -3.38
C ILE A 297 1.03 4.26 -2.19
N PRO A 298 1.71 5.39 -2.43
CA PRO A 298 1.90 6.37 -1.37
C PRO A 298 0.55 6.85 -0.85
N GLY A 299 0.46 7.08 0.44
CA GLY A 299 -0.68 7.77 1.02
C GLY A 299 -0.60 9.27 0.76
N ALA A 300 -1.77 9.93 0.68
CA ALA A 300 -1.88 11.38 0.62
C ALA A 300 -3.01 11.82 1.56
N GLN A 301 -2.80 12.87 2.36
CA GLN A 301 -3.79 13.44 3.29
C GLN A 301 -4.49 14.67 2.72
N SER A 302 -4.00 15.17 1.59
CA SER A 302 -4.54 16.35 0.90
C SER A 302 -4.42 16.21 -0.62
N ILE A 303 -5.21 16.99 -1.35
CA ILE A 303 -5.12 17.09 -2.82
C ILE A 303 -3.71 17.54 -3.24
N ALA A 304 -3.10 18.45 -2.50
CA ALA A 304 -1.75 18.95 -2.80
C ALA A 304 -0.70 17.82 -2.73
N GLU A 305 -0.74 16.95 -1.71
CA GLU A 305 0.15 15.79 -1.59
C GLU A 305 -0.09 14.76 -2.71
N LEU A 306 -1.35 14.55 -3.08
CA LEU A 306 -1.72 13.66 -4.17
C LEU A 306 -1.14 14.15 -5.51
N GLU A 307 -1.36 15.42 -5.85
CA GLU A 307 -0.85 16.04 -7.08
C GLU A 307 0.68 16.11 -7.08
N GLU A 308 1.29 16.33 -5.92
CA GLU A 308 2.73 16.27 -5.74
C GLU A 308 3.27 14.86 -6.05
N ASN A 309 2.66 13.80 -5.55
CA ASN A 309 3.09 12.44 -5.84
C ASN A 309 3.09 12.14 -7.35
N ILE A 310 2.07 12.59 -8.09
CA ILE A 310 2.02 12.47 -9.55
C ILE A 310 3.21 13.21 -10.18
N LYS A 311 3.45 14.45 -9.78
CA LYS A 311 4.56 15.29 -10.26
C LYS A 311 5.92 14.64 -9.96
N MET A 312 6.09 14.06 -8.78
CA MET A 312 7.34 13.40 -8.38
C MET A 312 7.64 12.17 -9.25
N VAL A 313 6.64 11.37 -9.62
CA VAL A 313 6.85 10.26 -10.56
C VAL A 313 7.26 10.75 -11.96
N GLN A 314 6.79 11.92 -12.38
CA GLN A 314 7.07 12.51 -13.70
C GLN A 314 8.39 13.29 -13.75
N GLN A 315 8.97 13.68 -12.61
CA GLN A 315 10.20 14.47 -12.56
C GLN A 315 11.34 13.76 -13.31
N ASN A 316 12.08 14.49 -14.12
CA ASN A 316 13.28 13.96 -14.76
C ASN A 316 14.41 13.83 -13.74
N ILE A 317 15.03 12.66 -13.66
CA ILE A 317 16.15 12.36 -12.77
C ILE A 317 17.35 11.99 -13.64
N PRO A 318 18.47 12.74 -13.58
CA PRO A 318 19.64 12.44 -14.38
C PRO A 318 20.32 11.14 -13.93
N ALA A 319 20.86 10.35 -14.86
CA ALA A 319 21.54 9.09 -14.57
C ALA A 319 22.69 9.26 -13.56
N THR A 320 23.41 10.38 -13.66
CA THR A 320 24.54 10.70 -12.77
C THR A 320 24.13 10.81 -11.29
N LEU A 321 22.87 11.12 -10.97
CA LEU A 321 22.38 11.10 -9.59
C LEU A 321 22.44 9.68 -9.02
N TRP A 322 22.00 8.69 -9.79
CA TRP A 322 22.01 7.28 -9.37
C TRP A 322 23.43 6.75 -9.21
N ASP A 323 24.35 7.16 -10.08
CA ASP A 323 25.78 6.79 -9.99
C ASP A 323 26.39 7.38 -8.70
N ASN A 324 26.13 8.66 -8.40
CA ASN A 324 26.59 9.28 -7.15
C ASN A 324 26.01 8.59 -5.90
N MET A 325 24.77 8.11 -5.93
CA MET A 325 24.20 7.35 -4.83
C MET A 325 24.85 5.97 -4.65
N ARG A 326 25.23 5.30 -5.76
CA ARG A 326 25.99 4.03 -5.71
C ARG A 326 27.41 4.25 -5.20
N ASP A 327 28.10 5.30 -5.65
CA ASP A 327 29.46 5.63 -5.25
C ASP A 327 29.55 6.00 -3.76
N ALA A 328 28.45 6.53 -3.21
CA ALA A 328 28.31 6.84 -1.78
C ALA A 328 27.78 5.65 -0.94
N ASP A 329 27.62 4.45 -1.52
CA ASP A 329 27.05 3.26 -0.88
C ASP A 329 25.63 3.47 -0.28
N LEU A 330 24.88 4.45 -0.79
CA LEU A 330 23.52 4.75 -0.33
C LEU A 330 22.45 3.83 -0.97
N ILE A 331 22.76 3.29 -2.16
CA ILE A 331 21.95 2.26 -2.82
C ILE A 331 22.85 1.11 -3.30
N PRO A 332 22.37 -0.14 -3.36
CA PRO A 332 23.15 -1.26 -3.86
C PRO A 332 23.57 -1.09 -5.32
N GLN A 333 24.79 -1.55 -5.65
CA GLN A 333 25.34 -1.48 -7.00
C GLN A 333 24.45 -2.17 -8.05
N ASN A 334 23.76 -3.25 -7.67
CA ASN A 334 22.89 -4.03 -8.51
C ASN A 334 21.40 -3.61 -8.44
N ALA A 335 21.07 -2.56 -7.70
CA ALA A 335 19.70 -2.08 -7.66
C ALA A 335 19.30 -1.44 -9.01
N PRO A 336 18.21 -1.88 -9.65
CA PRO A 336 17.70 -1.22 -10.85
C PRO A 336 17.34 0.24 -10.56
N THR A 337 17.71 1.12 -11.48
CA THR A 337 17.37 2.55 -11.46
C THR A 337 16.74 2.96 -12.79
N PRO A 338 15.98 4.05 -12.83
CA PRO A 338 15.44 4.58 -14.08
C PRO A 338 16.55 4.86 -15.11
N SER A 339 16.28 4.51 -16.36
CA SER A 339 17.15 4.78 -17.52
C SER A 339 16.78 6.09 -18.19
#